data_05fc0d7f88ed435733017cef69129710
#
_entry.id   05fc0d7f88ed435733017cef69129710
#
_cell.length_a   1.000
_cell.length_b   1.000
_cell.length_c   1.000
_cell.angle_alpha   90.00
_cell.angle_beta   90.00
_cell.angle_gamma   90.00
#
_symmetry.space_group_name_H-M   'P 1'
#
loop_
_entity.id
_entity.type
_entity.pdbx_description
1 polymer ?
#
loop_
_entity_poly.entity_id
_entity_poly.type
_entity_poly.pdbx_seq_one_letter_code
_entity_poly.pdbx_strand_id
1 'polypeptide(L)'
;MAETSKDELQLLEQAGAVLAANRGLIDRALTVLKANTLDGDRVSPTKLDDYQLVSYELSLCWAECTAASFLLCHARRLLDEAPDADGVTTSLACLFCAETIASSTARLRARPADFGLTEAEISAATDSAGASFMASQLAADNLAAIGARVLDRDGDLGADLLGEHHTMMRDTFRRFADDVVAPLAEEVHREDLIIPAEILEPLKEMGMFGLSIPETYGGLQEDDKEDTKGMIVVTEELSRGSLGAAGSLIT
;
A
#
# COMPACT_ATOMS: atom_id res chain seq x y z
N MET A 1 24.33 16.04 4.57
CA MET A 1 23.06 16.29 3.88
C MET A 1 23.14 16.05 2.37
N ALA A 2 23.93 16.74 1.56
CA ALA A 2 23.97 16.50 0.09
C ALA A 2 24.48 15.08 -0.33
N GLU A 3 25.35 14.47 0.45
CA GLU A 3 25.90 13.13 0.19
C GLU A 3 24.87 12.03 0.55
N THR A 4 24.19 12.17 1.68
CA THR A 4 23.12 11.26 2.14
C THR A 4 21.95 11.20 1.14
N SER A 5 21.49 12.35 0.66
CA SER A 5 20.41 12.43 -0.35
C SER A 5 20.81 11.78 -1.68
N LYS A 6 22.09 11.82 -2.06
CA LYS A 6 22.56 11.16 -3.28
C LYS A 6 22.58 9.64 -3.15
N ASP A 7 22.98 9.14 -1.99
CA ASP A 7 22.99 7.70 -1.70
C ASP A 7 21.57 7.13 -1.65
N GLU A 8 20.62 7.87 -1.06
CA GLU A 8 19.19 7.50 -1.03
C GLU A 8 18.59 7.46 -2.43
N LEU A 9 18.88 8.45 -3.27
CA LEU A 9 18.43 8.46 -4.66
C LEU A 9 18.97 7.27 -5.45
N GLN A 10 20.24 6.95 -5.30
CA GLN A 10 20.86 5.80 -5.95
C GLN A 10 20.20 4.48 -5.47
N LEU A 11 19.88 4.38 -4.19
CA LEU A 11 19.20 3.20 -3.63
C LEU A 11 17.80 3.03 -4.20
N LEU A 12 17.02 4.13 -4.31
CA LEU A 12 15.70 4.12 -4.96
C LEU A 12 15.75 3.74 -6.44
N GLU A 13 16.77 4.23 -7.17
CA GLU A 13 16.98 3.85 -8.57
C GLU A 13 17.30 2.35 -8.72
N GLN A 14 18.14 1.83 -7.86
CA GLN A 14 18.44 0.40 -7.82
C GLN A 14 17.19 -0.43 -7.50
N ALA A 15 16.44 -0.05 -6.47
CA ALA A 15 15.18 -0.70 -6.10
C ALA A 15 14.19 -0.72 -7.29
N GLY A 16 14.02 0.43 -7.97
CA GLY A 16 13.16 0.56 -9.13
C GLY A 16 13.57 -0.34 -10.29
N ALA A 17 14.86 -0.46 -10.56
CA ALA A 17 15.36 -1.32 -11.63
C ALA A 17 15.09 -2.82 -11.36
N VAL A 18 15.32 -3.28 -10.12
CA VAL A 18 15.06 -4.67 -9.73
C VAL A 18 13.56 -4.97 -9.74
N LEU A 19 12.73 -4.02 -9.25
CA LEU A 19 11.28 -4.15 -9.28
C LEU A 19 10.74 -4.23 -10.71
N ALA A 20 11.28 -3.43 -11.64
CA ALA A 20 10.90 -3.45 -13.04
C ALA A 20 11.21 -4.80 -13.71
N ALA A 21 12.35 -5.41 -13.39
CA ALA A 21 12.68 -6.75 -13.88
C ALA A 21 11.69 -7.82 -13.36
N ASN A 22 11.35 -7.77 -12.07
CA ASN A 22 10.33 -8.64 -11.47
C ASN A 22 8.94 -8.41 -12.10
N ARG A 23 8.54 -7.16 -12.32
CA ARG A 23 7.31 -6.80 -13.01
C ARG A 23 7.23 -7.40 -14.41
N GLY A 24 8.35 -7.43 -15.15
CA GLY A 24 8.41 -8.06 -16.47
C GLY A 24 8.09 -9.55 -16.45
N LEU A 25 8.40 -10.29 -15.37
CA LEU A 25 7.95 -11.68 -15.20
C LEU A 25 6.44 -11.77 -15.02
N ILE A 26 5.89 -10.93 -14.15
CA ILE A 26 4.45 -10.89 -13.86
C ILE A 26 3.66 -10.55 -15.13
N ASP A 27 4.10 -9.56 -15.91
CA ASP A 27 3.44 -9.14 -17.15
C ASP A 27 3.47 -10.24 -18.22
N ARG A 28 4.56 -11.02 -18.31
CA ARG A 28 4.61 -12.21 -19.18
C ARG A 28 3.63 -13.28 -18.72
N ALA A 29 3.59 -13.59 -17.44
CA ALA A 29 2.64 -14.57 -16.89
C ALA A 29 1.19 -14.14 -17.08
N LEU A 30 0.88 -12.85 -16.92
CA LEU A 30 -0.44 -12.29 -17.23
C LEU A 30 -0.80 -12.41 -18.71
N THR A 31 0.18 -12.24 -19.61
CA THR A 31 -0.03 -12.44 -21.04
C THR A 31 -0.41 -13.89 -21.36
N VAL A 32 0.24 -14.86 -20.72
CA VAL A 32 -0.08 -16.29 -20.87
C VAL A 32 -1.47 -16.59 -20.31
N LEU A 33 -1.77 -16.13 -19.11
CA LEU A 33 -3.08 -16.30 -18.48
C LEU A 33 -4.19 -15.72 -19.37
N LYS A 34 -4.01 -14.50 -19.86
CA LYS A 34 -4.95 -13.84 -20.77
C LYS A 34 -5.17 -14.67 -22.03
N ALA A 35 -4.11 -15.16 -22.67
CA ALA A 35 -4.22 -15.98 -23.89
C ALA A 35 -5.03 -17.27 -23.65
N ASN A 36 -4.89 -17.91 -22.48
CA ASN A 36 -5.57 -19.12 -22.12
C ASN A 36 -7.06 -18.92 -21.74
N THR A 37 -7.42 -17.70 -21.31
CA THR A 37 -8.76 -17.41 -20.80
C THR A 37 -9.63 -16.59 -21.78
N LEU A 38 -9.09 -16.18 -22.93
CA LEU A 38 -9.87 -15.47 -23.95
C LEU A 38 -10.91 -16.37 -24.62
N ASP A 39 -12.07 -15.76 -24.92
CA ASP A 39 -13.10 -16.25 -25.82
C ASP A 39 -13.45 -15.11 -26.78
N GLY A 40 -12.92 -15.21 -28.01
CA GLY A 40 -12.84 -14.05 -28.90
C GLY A 40 -11.97 -12.95 -28.29
N ASP A 41 -12.52 -11.74 -28.16
CA ASP A 41 -11.80 -10.57 -27.62
C ASP A 41 -12.02 -10.34 -26.11
N ARG A 42 -12.76 -11.21 -25.43
CA ARG A 42 -13.12 -11.05 -24.02
C ARG A 42 -12.58 -12.19 -23.17
N VAL A 43 -12.21 -11.86 -21.93
CA VAL A 43 -11.91 -12.89 -20.93
C VAL A 43 -13.20 -13.63 -20.58
N SER A 44 -13.16 -14.97 -20.69
CA SER A 44 -14.26 -15.85 -20.33
C SER A 44 -14.21 -16.14 -18.83
N PRO A 45 -15.24 -15.81 -18.03
CA PRO A 45 -15.30 -16.18 -16.62
C PRO A 45 -15.16 -17.70 -16.41
N THR A 46 -15.82 -18.51 -17.24
CA THR A 46 -15.76 -19.98 -17.13
C THR A 46 -14.34 -20.51 -17.38
N LYS A 47 -13.61 -19.96 -18.38
CA LYS A 47 -12.22 -20.36 -18.62
C LYS A 47 -11.31 -19.86 -17.49
N LEU A 48 -11.59 -18.66 -16.93
CA LEU A 48 -10.83 -18.11 -15.80
C LEU A 48 -10.99 -18.97 -14.53
N ASP A 49 -12.14 -19.60 -14.33
CA ASP A 49 -12.39 -20.52 -13.22
C ASP A 49 -11.44 -21.71 -13.23
N ASP A 50 -11.01 -22.18 -14.41
CA ASP A 50 -9.99 -23.24 -14.53
C ASP A 50 -8.60 -22.80 -14.09
N TYR A 51 -8.37 -21.49 -14.00
CA TYR A 51 -7.10 -20.84 -13.63
C TYR A 51 -7.16 -20.06 -12.31
N GLN A 52 -8.09 -20.37 -11.40
CA GLN A 52 -8.31 -19.62 -10.15
C GLN A 52 -7.02 -19.44 -9.34
N LEU A 53 -6.23 -20.51 -9.16
CA LEU A 53 -4.98 -20.43 -8.41
C LEU A 53 -3.95 -19.53 -9.09
N VAL A 54 -3.80 -19.64 -10.40
CA VAL A 54 -2.87 -18.82 -11.19
C VAL A 54 -3.28 -17.35 -11.15
N SER A 55 -4.57 -17.07 -11.38
CA SER A 55 -5.10 -15.70 -11.36
C SER A 55 -5.00 -15.05 -9.97
N TYR A 56 -5.25 -15.80 -8.89
CA TYR A 56 -5.09 -15.35 -7.51
C TYR A 56 -3.64 -14.95 -7.21
N GLU A 57 -2.68 -15.83 -7.48
CA GLU A 57 -1.26 -15.58 -7.23
C GLU A 57 -0.73 -14.40 -8.06
N LEU A 58 -1.12 -14.32 -9.34
CA LEU A 58 -0.75 -13.19 -10.20
C LEU A 58 -1.37 -11.87 -9.76
N SER A 59 -2.62 -11.90 -9.27
CA SER A 59 -3.28 -10.70 -8.72
C SER A 59 -2.54 -10.16 -7.51
N LEU A 60 -2.10 -11.03 -6.60
CA LEU A 60 -1.28 -10.65 -5.45
C LEU A 60 0.07 -10.08 -5.90
N CYS A 61 0.80 -10.79 -6.76
CA CYS A 61 2.09 -10.33 -7.28
C CYS A 61 1.96 -8.96 -7.94
N TRP A 62 0.91 -8.77 -8.73
CA TRP A 62 0.67 -7.51 -9.44
C TRP A 62 0.32 -6.37 -8.48
N ALA A 63 -0.54 -6.63 -7.49
CA ALA A 63 -0.94 -5.65 -6.49
C ALA A 63 0.25 -5.20 -5.62
N GLU A 64 1.02 -6.16 -5.08
CA GLU A 64 2.21 -5.89 -4.27
C GLU A 64 3.27 -5.11 -5.08
N CYS A 65 3.53 -5.52 -6.33
CA CYS A 65 4.47 -4.84 -7.23
C CYS A 65 4.03 -3.40 -7.57
N THR A 66 2.72 -3.20 -7.73
CA THR A 66 2.14 -1.88 -7.97
C THR A 66 2.27 -1.00 -6.73
N ALA A 67 1.95 -1.53 -5.55
CA ALA A 67 2.12 -0.82 -4.28
C ALA A 67 3.58 -0.42 -4.04
N ALA A 68 4.54 -1.34 -4.29
CA ALA A 68 5.97 -1.05 -4.19
C ALA A 68 6.40 0.07 -5.15
N SER A 69 5.89 0.07 -6.39
CA SER A 69 6.17 1.14 -7.37
C SER A 69 5.68 2.50 -6.87
N PHE A 70 4.47 2.57 -6.33
CA PHE A 70 3.93 3.83 -5.79
C PHE A 70 4.70 4.29 -4.55
N LEU A 71 5.11 3.37 -3.67
CA LEU A 71 5.89 3.73 -2.49
C LEU A 71 7.28 4.26 -2.86
N LEU A 72 7.96 3.65 -3.86
CA LEU A 72 9.22 4.18 -4.40
C LEU A 72 9.03 5.57 -5.01
N CYS A 73 7.96 5.79 -5.79
CA CYS A 73 7.61 7.11 -6.32
C CYS A 73 7.36 8.13 -5.21
N HIS A 74 6.65 7.75 -4.15
CA HIS A 74 6.38 8.61 -3.00
C HIS A 74 7.68 8.98 -2.27
N ALA A 75 8.55 7.99 -1.98
CA ALA A 75 9.85 8.23 -1.37
C ALA A 75 10.72 9.18 -2.22
N ARG A 76 10.71 9.01 -3.55
CA ARG A 76 11.42 9.91 -4.46
C ARG A 76 10.89 11.33 -4.38
N ARG A 77 9.57 11.52 -4.41
CA ARG A 77 8.93 12.83 -4.30
C ARG A 77 9.24 13.51 -2.96
N LEU A 78 9.27 12.75 -1.87
CA LEU A 78 9.67 13.30 -0.56
C LEU A 78 11.09 13.84 -0.57
N LEU A 79 12.05 13.14 -1.19
CA LEU A 79 13.41 13.64 -1.32
C LEU A 79 13.50 14.90 -2.18
N ASP A 80 12.65 15.04 -3.20
CA ASP A 80 12.63 16.21 -4.09
C ASP A 80 11.90 17.41 -3.46
N GLU A 81 10.75 17.19 -2.78
CA GLU A 81 9.85 18.24 -2.27
C GLU A 81 10.13 18.61 -0.80
N ALA A 82 10.70 17.72 0.00
CA ALA A 82 11.01 17.89 1.41
C ALA A 82 12.39 17.30 1.78
N PRO A 83 13.49 17.78 1.18
CA PRO A 83 14.81 17.17 1.32
C PRO A 83 15.38 17.19 2.75
N ASP A 84 14.85 18.03 3.61
CA ASP A 84 15.22 18.14 5.02
C ASP A 84 14.35 17.24 5.94
N ALA A 85 13.38 16.55 5.36
CA ALA A 85 12.55 15.61 6.09
C ALA A 85 13.36 14.36 6.42
N ASP A 86 13.85 14.28 7.65
CA ASP A 86 14.53 13.08 8.16
C ASP A 86 13.49 11.99 8.44
N GLY A 87 13.09 11.28 7.39
CA GLY A 87 12.13 10.19 7.44
C GLY A 87 12.77 8.82 7.26
N VAL A 88 12.01 7.78 7.56
CA VAL A 88 12.38 6.39 7.29
C VAL A 88 11.79 5.89 5.97
N THR A 89 11.07 6.75 5.24
CA THR A 89 10.25 6.39 4.07
C THR A 89 11.09 5.74 2.96
N THR A 90 12.28 6.27 2.65
CA THR A 90 13.20 5.66 1.67
C THR A 90 13.58 4.24 2.07
N SER A 91 13.96 4.04 3.34
CA SER A 91 14.34 2.72 3.84
C SER A 91 13.17 1.74 3.81
N LEU A 92 11.97 2.18 4.21
CA LEU A 92 10.75 1.37 4.15
C LEU A 92 10.37 1.02 2.70
N ALA A 93 10.48 1.97 1.78
CA ALA A 93 10.18 1.74 0.37
C ALA A 93 11.13 0.71 -0.26
N CYS A 94 12.42 0.79 0.03
CA CYS A 94 13.41 -0.15 -0.47
C CYS A 94 13.24 -1.54 0.18
N LEU A 95 12.96 -1.59 1.47
CA LEU A 95 12.66 -2.85 2.18
C LEU A 95 11.41 -3.51 1.61
N PHE A 96 10.30 -2.80 1.50
CA PHE A 96 9.04 -3.32 0.95
C PHE A 96 9.22 -3.79 -0.50
N CYS A 97 10.00 -3.06 -1.30
CA CYS A 97 10.37 -3.49 -2.65
C CYS A 97 11.09 -4.84 -2.64
N ALA A 98 12.08 -5.02 -1.76
CA ALA A 98 12.80 -6.29 -1.63
C ALA A 98 11.90 -7.45 -1.17
N GLU A 99 11.03 -7.21 -0.18
CA GLU A 99 10.05 -8.20 0.30
C GLU A 99 9.08 -8.61 -0.82
N THR A 100 8.57 -7.63 -1.57
CA THR A 100 7.68 -7.87 -2.73
C THR A 100 8.36 -8.74 -3.78
N ILE A 101 9.62 -8.44 -4.13
CA ILE A 101 10.35 -9.23 -5.12
C ILE A 101 10.61 -10.65 -4.60
N ALA A 102 10.98 -10.81 -3.33
CA ALA A 102 11.19 -12.12 -2.73
C ALA A 102 9.91 -12.95 -2.73
N SER A 103 8.78 -12.36 -2.31
CA SER A 103 7.46 -13.00 -2.25
C SER A 103 6.98 -13.40 -3.66
N SER A 104 6.98 -12.48 -4.61
CA SER A 104 6.53 -12.74 -5.98
C SER A 104 7.42 -13.78 -6.68
N THR A 105 8.74 -13.69 -6.52
CA THR A 105 9.67 -14.68 -7.07
C THR A 105 9.44 -16.08 -6.50
N ALA A 106 9.18 -16.20 -5.19
CA ALA A 106 8.85 -17.47 -4.56
C ALA A 106 7.55 -18.07 -5.09
N ARG A 107 6.50 -17.25 -5.27
CA ARG A 107 5.21 -17.67 -5.85
C ARG A 107 5.38 -18.18 -7.29
N LEU A 108 6.07 -17.41 -8.13
CA LEU A 108 6.30 -17.78 -9.54
C LEU A 108 7.18 -19.04 -9.64
N ARG A 109 8.20 -19.18 -8.80
CA ARG A 109 9.12 -20.33 -8.77
C ARG A 109 8.45 -21.62 -8.29
N ALA A 110 7.40 -21.52 -7.46
CA ALA A 110 6.69 -22.70 -6.98
C ALA A 110 6.03 -23.50 -8.10
N ARG A 111 5.62 -22.85 -9.18
CA ARG A 111 4.88 -23.44 -10.31
C ARG A 111 5.16 -22.71 -11.63
N PRO A 112 6.42 -22.65 -12.09
CA PRO A 112 6.79 -21.80 -13.23
C PRO A 112 6.03 -22.16 -14.51
N ALA A 113 5.77 -23.45 -14.75
CA ALA A 113 5.04 -23.90 -15.93
C ALA A 113 3.58 -23.40 -15.97
N ASP A 114 2.91 -23.30 -14.81
CA ASP A 114 1.54 -22.81 -14.73
C ASP A 114 1.44 -21.33 -15.09
N PHE A 115 2.53 -20.60 -14.88
CA PHE A 115 2.67 -19.18 -15.27
C PHE A 115 3.25 -18.99 -16.68
N GLY A 116 3.54 -20.09 -17.41
CA GLY A 116 4.21 -20.04 -18.70
C GLY A 116 5.63 -19.50 -18.64
N LEU A 117 6.31 -19.71 -17.52
CA LEU A 117 7.68 -19.27 -17.24
C LEU A 117 8.61 -20.47 -17.08
N THR A 118 9.91 -20.23 -17.23
CA THR A 118 10.97 -21.17 -16.90
C THR A 118 11.76 -20.72 -15.69
N GLU A 119 12.38 -21.65 -14.97
CA GLU A 119 13.29 -21.29 -13.86
C GLU A 119 14.45 -20.40 -14.32
N ALA A 120 14.93 -20.58 -15.54
CA ALA A 120 15.97 -19.73 -16.11
C ALA A 120 15.53 -18.28 -16.27
N GLU A 121 14.31 -18.05 -16.72
CA GLU A 121 13.73 -16.70 -16.85
C GLU A 121 13.53 -16.05 -15.50
N ILE A 122 13.02 -16.79 -14.51
CA ILE A 122 12.83 -16.29 -13.14
C ILE A 122 14.18 -15.93 -12.52
N SER A 123 15.19 -16.78 -12.68
CA SER A 123 16.53 -16.53 -12.17
C SER A 123 17.22 -15.35 -12.86
N ALA A 124 17.00 -15.18 -14.17
CA ALA A 124 17.58 -14.07 -14.93
C ALA A 124 16.99 -12.70 -14.57
N ALA A 125 15.75 -12.65 -14.06
CA ALA A 125 15.13 -11.41 -13.60
C ALA A 125 15.76 -10.85 -12.31
N THR A 126 16.52 -11.66 -11.60
CA THR A 126 17.30 -11.24 -10.43
C THR A 126 18.77 -11.47 -10.73
N ASP A 127 19.40 -10.49 -11.36
CA ASP A 127 20.84 -10.50 -11.62
C ASP A 127 21.67 -10.35 -10.33
N SER A 128 23.00 -10.30 -10.45
CA SER A 128 23.88 -10.17 -9.29
C SER A 128 23.66 -8.88 -8.51
N ALA A 129 23.32 -7.79 -9.18
CA ALA A 129 23.04 -6.50 -8.53
C ALA A 129 21.69 -6.56 -7.78
N GLY A 130 20.66 -7.15 -8.39
CA GLY A 130 19.39 -7.39 -7.74
C GLY A 130 19.48 -8.34 -6.55
N ALA A 131 20.25 -9.42 -6.67
CA ALA A 131 20.51 -10.33 -5.57
C ALA A 131 21.24 -9.64 -4.40
N SER A 132 22.23 -8.78 -4.69
CA SER A 132 22.93 -7.98 -3.68
C SER A 132 22.01 -6.97 -3.00
N PHE A 133 21.18 -6.27 -3.77
CA PHE A 133 20.15 -5.37 -3.24
C PHE A 133 19.22 -6.10 -2.28
N MET A 134 18.62 -7.21 -2.70
CA MET A 134 17.72 -7.99 -1.86
C MET A 134 18.39 -8.50 -0.58
N ALA A 135 19.60 -9.03 -0.69
CA ALA A 135 20.36 -9.52 0.46
C ALA A 135 20.64 -8.40 1.48
N SER A 136 20.96 -7.20 1.01
CA SER A 136 21.19 -6.05 1.90
C SER A 136 19.91 -5.54 2.56
N GLN A 137 18.83 -5.43 1.81
CA GLN A 137 17.56 -4.91 2.34
C GLN A 137 16.89 -5.86 3.32
N LEU A 138 16.97 -7.18 3.05
CA LEU A 138 16.35 -8.22 3.89
C LEU A 138 17.27 -8.70 5.03
N ALA A 139 18.48 -8.14 5.17
CA ALA A 139 19.38 -8.48 6.26
C ALA A 139 18.76 -8.15 7.62
N ALA A 140 18.91 -9.05 8.59
CA ALA A 140 18.37 -8.87 9.94
C ALA A 140 18.81 -7.56 10.59
N ASP A 141 20.06 -7.16 10.40
CA ASP A 141 20.60 -5.92 10.94
C ASP A 141 19.94 -4.68 10.30
N ASN A 142 19.61 -4.73 9.00
CA ASN A 142 18.90 -3.65 8.33
C ASN A 142 17.44 -3.54 8.84
N LEU A 143 16.75 -4.67 8.99
CA LEU A 143 15.40 -4.68 9.56
C LEU A 143 15.41 -4.12 11.00
N ALA A 144 16.36 -4.54 11.81
CA ALA A 144 16.51 -4.05 13.19
C ALA A 144 16.81 -2.54 13.22
N ALA A 145 17.66 -2.03 12.32
CA ALA A 145 17.97 -0.61 12.22
C ALA A 145 16.76 0.23 11.79
N ILE A 146 15.99 -0.24 10.81
CA ILE A 146 14.74 0.43 10.39
C ILE A 146 13.72 0.42 11.54
N GLY A 147 13.52 -0.74 12.19
CA GLY A 147 12.63 -0.87 13.34
C GLY A 147 12.99 0.07 14.49
N ALA A 148 14.27 0.18 14.83
CA ALA A 148 14.74 1.10 15.85
C ALA A 148 14.41 2.56 15.49
N ARG A 149 14.65 2.97 14.24
CA ARG A 149 14.30 4.34 13.78
C ARG A 149 12.80 4.63 13.85
N VAL A 150 11.94 3.65 13.58
CA VAL A 150 10.47 3.80 13.70
C VAL A 150 10.07 3.93 15.17
N LEU A 151 10.66 3.14 16.06
CA LEU A 151 10.39 3.19 17.50
C LEU A 151 10.89 4.49 18.13
N ASP A 152 12.09 4.96 17.78
CA ASP A 152 12.66 6.21 18.28
C ASP A 152 11.83 7.44 17.89
N ARG A 153 10.99 7.31 16.86
CA ARG A 153 10.07 8.34 16.38
C ARG A 153 8.61 8.13 16.84
N ASP A 154 8.38 7.20 17.73
CA ASP A 154 7.04 6.84 18.22
C ASP A 154 6.04 6.52 17.09
N GLY A 155 6.55 5.90 16.01
CA GLY A 155 5.78 5.55 14.81
C GLY A 155 5.59 6.71 13.82
N ASP A 156 6.14 7.89 14.06
CA ASP A 156 6.16 8.97 13.06
C ASP A 156 7.13 8.63 11.93
N LEU A 157 6.60 8.45 10.73
CA LEU A 157 7.37 8.11 9.53
C LEU A 157 8.00 9.33 8.85
N GLY A 158 7.77 10.53 9.35
CA GLY A 158 8.28 11.79 8.84
C GLY A 158 7.26 12.55 7.99
N ALA A 159 7.74 13.43 7.11
CA ALA A 159 6.89 14.26 6.27
C ALA A 159 6.00 13.42 5.35
N ASP A 160 4.80 13.91 5.12
CA ASP A 160 3.88 13.42 4.09
C ASP A 160 3.71 14.47 2.99
N LEU A 161 3.00 14.11 1.93
CA LEU A 161 2.66 15.01 0.82
C LEU A 161 1.16 15.31 0.79
N LEU A 162 0.52 15.38 1.96
CA LEU A 162 -0.85 15.83 2.09
C LEU A 162 -0.93 17.34 1.87
N GLY A 163 -1.93 17.77 1.11
CA GLY A 163 -2.25 19.19 1.02
C GLY A 163 -2.97 19.66 2.29
N GLU A 164 -3.04 21.00 2.47
CA GLU A 164 -3.64 21.64 3.66
C GLU A 164 -5.04 21.08 4.01
N HIS A 165 -5.89 20.88 3.00
CA HIS A 165 -7.24 20.32 3.19
C HIS A 165 -7.20 18.92 3.82
N HIS A 166 -6.43 17.99 3.26
CA HIS A 166 -6.33 16.63 3.80
C HIS A 166 -5.61 16.57 5.15
N THR A 167 -4.67 17.48 5.39
CA THR A 167 -4.04 17.62 6.71
C THR A 167 -5.06 18.04 7.77
N MET A 168 -5.93 19.03 7.46
CA MET A 168 -7.01 19.43 8.35
C MET A 168 -8.01 18.30 8.61
N MET A 169 -8.36 17.52 7.57
CA MET A 169 -9.21 16.34 7.72
C MET A 169 -8.56 15.34 8.66
N ARG A 170 -7.29 14.97 8.42
CA ARG A 170 -6.53 14.06 9.26
C ARG A 170 -6.55 14.49 10.73
N ASP A 171 -6.19 15.75 11.02
CA ASP A 171 -6.09 16.27 12.38
C ASP A 171 -7.46 16.29 13.08
N THR A 172 -8.53 16.50 12.34
CA THR A 172 -9.89 16.50 12.87
C THR A 172 -10.34 15.08 13.24
N PHE A 173 -10.20 14.13 12.32
CA PHE A 173 -10.60 12.75 12.57
C PHE A 173 -9.66 12.03 13.54
N ARG A 174 -8.38 12.39 13.58
CA ARG A 174 -7.42 11.90 14.58
C ARG A 174 -7.85 12.27 15.99
N ARG A 175 -8.16 13.54 16.22
CA ARG A 175 -8.65 13.98 17.55
C ARG A 175 -9.94 13.27 17.93
N PHE A 176 -10.88 13.15 17.01
CA PHE A 176 -12.12 12.42 17.26
C PHE A 176 -11.85 10.94 17.57
N ALA A 177 -10.95 10.31 16.85
CA ALA A 177 -10.56 8.91 17.10
C ALA A 177 -9.92 8.74 18.50
N ASP A 178 -9.05 9.66 18.90
CA ASP A 178 -8.38 9.62 20.21
C ASP A 178 -9.34 9.93 21.37
N ASP A 179 -10.17 10.96 21.21
CA ASP A 179 -11.00 11.49 22.29
C ASP A 179 -12.31 10.70 22.50
N VAL A 180 -12.84 10.07 21.44
CA VAL A 180 -14.15 9.44 21.45
C VAL A 180 -14.09 7.95 21.11
N VAL A 181 -13.46 7.58 19.96
CA VAL A 181 -13.50 6.21 19.48
C VAL A 181 -12.65 5.26 20.35
N ALA A 182 -11.40 5.60 20.56
CA ALA A 182 -10.46 4.74 21.28
C ALA A 182 -10.91 4.42 22.74
N PRO A 183 -11.44 5.39 23.51
CA PRO A 183 -11.95 5.10 24.86
C PRO A 183 -13.12 4.11 24.92
N LEU A 184 -13.95 4.06 23.86
CA LEU A 184 -15.12 3.18 23.79
C LEU A 184 -14.81 1.83 23.11
N ALA A 185 -13.70 1.73 22.41
CA ALA A 185 -13.39 0.60 21.53
C ALA A 185 -13.33 -0.74 22.28
N GLU A 186 -12.72 -0.77 23.47
CA GLU A 186 -12.57 -1.99 24.27
C GLU A 186 -13.93 -2.49 24.76
N GLU A 187 -14.78 -1.61 25.27
CA GLU A 187 -16.11 -1.97 25.79
C GLU A 187 -17.00 -2.48 24.65
N VAL A 188 -17.03 -1.75 23.51
CA VAL A 188 -17.79 -2.17 22.31
C VAL A 188 -17.39 -3.57 21.87
N HIS A 189 -16.09 -3.85 21.80
CA HIS A 189 -15.58 -5.15 21.37
C HIS A 189 -15.87 -6.25 22.40
N ARG A 190 -15.62 -5.99 23.68
CA ARG A 190 -15.73 -6.99 24.74
C ARG A 190 -17.16 -7.40 25.03
N GLU A 191 -18.07 -6.44 25.01
CA GLU A 191 -19.49 -6.64 25.34
C GLU A 191 -20.37 -6.88 24.10
N ASP A 192 -19.74 -7.00 22.91
CA ASP A 192 -20.44 -7.19 21.62
C ASP A 192 -21.57 -6.15 21.41
N LEU A 193 -21.24 -4.89 21.71
CA LEU A 193 -22.21 -3.80 21.62
C LEU A 193 -22.39 -3.36 20.17
N ILE A 194 -23.60 -2.82 19.90
CA ILE A 194 -23.82 -2.00 18.71
C ILE A 194 -22.98 -0.71 18.82
N ILE A 195 -22.62 -0.12 17.70
CA ILE A 195 -21.82 1.11 17.68
C ILE A 195 -22.60 2.21 18.44
N PRO A 196 -21.98 2.81 19.49
CA PRO A 196 -22.64 3.79 20.33
C PRO A 196 -23.02 5.08 19.57
N ALA A 197 -24.08 5.73 20.04
CA ALA A 197 -24.52 7.02 19.49
C ALA A 197 -23.43 8.11 19.64
N GLU A 198 -22.61 8.01 20.68
CA GLU A 198 -21.46 8.88 20.95
C GLU A 198 -20.43 8.87 19.80
N ILE A 199 -20.36 7.78 19.02
CA ILE A 199 -19.55 7.68 17.83
C ILE A 199 -20.35 8.10 16.61
N LEU A 200 -21.57 7.60 16.44
CA LEU A 200 -22.37 7.77 15.22
C LEU A 200 -22.83 9.21 15.00
N GLU A 201 -23.35 9.88 16.04
CA GLU A 201 -23.93 11.23 15.86
C GLU A 201 -22.86 12.28 15.51
N PRO A 202 -21.68 12.34 16.17
CA PRO A 202 -20.63 13.26 15.73
C PRO A 202 -20.10 12.96 14.33
N LEU A 203 -19.94 11.68 13.94
CA LEU A 203 -19.51 11.32 12.59
C LEU A 203 -20.51 11.79 11.52
N LYS A 204 -21.81 11.71 11.82
CA LYS A 204 -22.86 12.25 10.96
C LYS A 204 -22.79 13.79 10.85
N GLU A 205 -22.59 14.48 11.98
CA GLU A 205 -22.45 15.94 12.03
C GLU A 205 -21.19 16.42 11.26
N MET A 206 -20.09 15.66 11.31
CA MET A 206 -18.87 15.91 10.53
C MET A 206 -19.03 15.59 9.04
N GLY A 207 -20.17 15.05 8.61
CA GLY A 207 -20.45 14.73 7.22
C GLY A 207 -19.77 13.46 6.69
N MET A 208 -19.22 12.62 7.56
CA MET A 208 -18.47 11.42 7.16
C MET A 208 -19.23 10.54 6.17
N PHE A 209 -20.53 10.32 6.39
CA PHE A 209 -21.39 9.49 5.55
C PHE A 209 -21.69 10.10 4.17
N GLY A 210 -21.30 11.35 3.95
CA GLY A 210 -21.46 12.05 2.67
C GLY A 210 -20.17 12.16 1.85
N LEU A 211 -19.03 11.71 2.37
CA LEU A 211 -17.72 11.94 1.74
C LEU A 211 -17.58 11.31 0.34
N SER A 212 -18.23 10.18 0.09
CA SER A 212 -18.24 9.47 -1.20
C SER A 212 -19.52 9.70 -2.02
N ILE A 213 -20.42 10.52 -1.53
CA ILE A 213 -21.70 10.81 -2.19
C ILE A 213 -21.58 12.14 -2.93
N PRO A 214 -21.85 12.20 -4.25
CA PRO A 214 -21.81 13.44 -5.02
C PRO A 214 -22.77 14.52 -4.47
N GLU A 215 -22.38 15.80 -4.63
CA GLU A 215 -23.18 16.95 -4.19
C GLU A 215 -24.60 16.95 -4.81
N THR A 216 -24.73 16.52 -6.07
CA THR A 216 -26.03 16.34 -6.75
C THR A 216 -26.99 15.44 -5.96
N TYR A 217 -26.48 14.51 -5.14
CA TYR A 217 -27.29 13.62 -4.29
C TYR A 217 -27.27 14.02 -2.82
N GLY A 218 -26.77 15.23 -2.50
CA GLY A 218 -26.72 15.76 -1.14
C GLY A 218 -25.52 15.32 -0.31
N GLY A 219 -24.50 14.79 -0.95
CA GLY A 219 -23.22 14.45 -0.32
C GLY A 219 -22.22 15.60 -0.29
N LEU A 220 -20.96 15.28 -0.06
CA LEU A 220 -19.86 16.25 0.05
C LEU A 220 -18.79 16.08 -1.05
N GLN A 221 -18.92 15.06 -1.88
CA GLN A 221 -18.01 14.83 -3.01
C GLN A 221 -18.37 15.73 -4.18
N GLU A 222 -17.39 16.44 -4.75
CA GLU A 222 -17.57 17.19 -6.00
C GLU A 222 -18.10 16.24 -7.10
N ASP A 223 -19.09 16.67 -7.90
CA ASP A 223 -19.79 15.80 -8.86
C ASP A 223 -18.87 15.21 -9.94
N ASP A 224 -17.77 15.89 -10.27
CA ASP A 224 -16.85 15.53 -11.34
C ASP A 224 -15.47 15.07 -10.83
N LYS A 225 -15.29 14.99 -9.50
CA LYS A 225 -14.00 14.66 -8.89
C LYS A 225 -14.14 13.86 -7.61
N GLU A 226 -13.64 12.64 -7.63
CA GLU A 226 -13.54 11.80 -6.44
C GLU A 226 -12.39 12.26 -5.51
N ASP A 227 -12.68 12.39 -4.22
CA ASP A 227 -11.66 12.61 -3.20
C ASP A 227 -11.27 11.29 -2.49
N THR A 228 -10.72 10.37 -3.26
CA THR A 228 -10.21 9.08 -2.73
C THR A 228 -9.17 9.30 -1.63
N LYS A 229 -8.36 10.37 -1.71
CA LYS A 229 -7.33 10.66 -0.70
C LYS A 229 -7.96 11.07 0.63
N GLY A 230 -9.00 11.92 0.61
CA GLY A 230 -9.77 12.27 1.81
C GLY A 230 -10.41 11.04 2.45
N MET A 231 -11.01 10.16 1.66
CA MET A 231 -11.56 8.88 2.14
C MET A 231 -10.51 8.02 2.84
N ILE A 232 -9.31 7.87 2.25
CA ILE A 232 -8.21 7.11 2.86
C ILE A 232 -7.79 7.72 4.19
N VAL A 233 -7.59 9.04 4.25
CA VAL A 233 -7.17 9.77 5.45
C VAL A 233 -8.18 9.58 6.59
N VAL A 234 -9.46 9.73 6.31
CA VAL A 234 -10.53 9.55 7.32
C VAL A 234 -10.60 8.09 7.79
N THR A 235 -10.53 7.13 6.85
CA THR A 235 -10.55 5.71 7.17
C THR A 235 -9.36 5.31 8.04
N GLU A 236 -8.17 5.80 7.72
CA GLU A 236 -6.94 5.54 8.48
C GLU A 236 -7.08 6.01 9.93
N GLU A 237 -7.48 7.26 10.15
CA GLU A 237 -7.58 7.82 11.50
C GLU A 237 -8.68 7.15 12.34
N LEU A 238 -9.83 6.90 11.77
CA LEU A 238 -10.90 6.19 12.47
C LEU A 238 -10.52 4.74 12.78
N SER A 239 -9.84 4.07 11.85
CA SER A 239 -9.36 2.70 12.04
C SER A 239 -8.27 2.61 13.10
N ARG A 240 -7.43 3.64 13.22
CA ARG A 240 -6.43 3.77 14.29
C ARG A 240 -7.10 3.79 15.67
N GLY A 241 -8.22 4.48 15.82
CA GLY A 241 -9.03 4.44 17.04
C GLY A 241 -9.69 3.07 17.25
N SER A 242 -10.42 2.59 16.27
CA SER A 242 -10.98 1.24 16.20
C SER A 242 -11.52 0.94 14.81
N LEU A 243 -10.97 -0.05 14.14
CA LEU A 243 -11.48 -0.49 12.84
C LEU A 243 -12.94 -0.98 12.96
N GLY A 244 -13.26 -1.76 14.00
CA GLY A 244 -14.59 -2.33 14.19
C GLY A 244 -15.67 -1.32 14.59
N ALA A 245 -15.32 -0.33 15.44
CA ALA A 245 -16.27 0.64 15.96
C ALA A 245 -16.48 1.86 15.07
N ALA A 246 -15.49 2.24 14.25
CA ALA A 246 -15.56 3.46 13.45
C ALA A 246 -15.02 3.30 12.02
N GLY A 247 -13.89 2.63 11.83
CA GLY A 247 -13.28 2.49 10.51
C GLY A 247 -14.15 1.74 9.50
N SER A 248 -14.96 0.79 9.95
CA SER A 248 -15.89 0.04 9.10
C SER A 248 -17.14 0.83 8.66
N LEU A 249 -17.35 2.04 9.19
CA LEU A 249 -18.49 2.89 8.83
C LEU A 249 -18.29 3.67 7.52
N ILE A 250 -17.06 3.66 6.99
CA ILE A 250 -16.70 4.35 5.75
C ILE A 250 -16.84 3.34 4.61
N THR A 251 -17.94 3.37 3.93
CA THR A 251 -18.21 2.54 2.74
C THR A 251 -18.91 3.36 1.67
#